data_0094c41f7ad2c8dc968ba8565a2fe7a1
#
_entry.id   0094c41f7ad2c8dc968ba8565a2fe7a1
#
_cell.length_a   1.000
_cell.length_b   1.000
_cell.length_c   1.000
_cell.angle_alpha   90.00
_cell.angle_beta   90.00
_cell.angle_gamma   90.00
#
_symmetry.space_group_name_H-M   'P 1'
#
loop_
_entity.id
_entity.type
_entity.pdbx_description
1 polymer ?
#
loop_
_entity_poly.entity_id
_entity_poly.type
_entity_poly.pdbx_seq_one_letter_code
_entity_poly.pdbx_strand_id
1 'polypeptide(L)'
;TLNAPLVSAQKFDPALLLQAITGPDREVSDFIRDPIRKPVQVLDFLGIEPGMIILDLYAAGGYYTFIFSKAIGPEGVVYAQNTVRGRQFVEDRQDITQGQALDKKIEQGKLSNVVQIIRPLTNLGLQPNSLDAVMVAQVLHDYYNPDPERALNMLKQLKVYLKPGGVIGITDHVGIAQYDNNELHRMTIAQATVKCLHSSFTMPSQCKKG
;
A
#
# COMPACT_ATOMS: atom_id res chain seq x y z
N THR A 1 22.97 27.57 -24.90
CA THR A 1 22.68 26.20 -24.41
C THR A 1 22.79 26.21 -22.91
N LEU A 2 21.62 26.32 -22.24
CA LEU A 2 21.50 26.19 -20.78
C LEU A 2 21.52 24.67 -20.47
N ASN A 3 22.64 24.18 -19.94
CA ASN A 3 22.71 22.88 -19.30
C ASN A 3 21.93 22.97 -17.98
N ALA A 4 20.72 22.50 -17.95
CA ALA A 4 20.05 22.21 -16.67
C ALA A 4 20.86 21.12 -15.95
N PRO A 5 21.18 21.28 -14.65
CA PRO A 5 21.84 20.23 -13.90
C PRO A 5 20.94 19.00 -13.90
N LEU A 6 21.49 17.83 -14.23
CA LEU A 6 20.86 16.54 -13.98
C LEU A 6 20.66 16.45 -12.46
N VAL A 7 19.42 16.67 -12.01
CA VAL A 7 19.03 16.37 -10.65
C VAL A 7 19.15 14.84 -10.51
N SER A 8 20.18 14.39 -9.82
CA SER A 8 20.31 12.98 -9.45
C SER A 8 19.05 12.59 -8.70
N ALA A 9 18.33 11.60 -9.19
CA ALA A 9 17.16 11.07 -8.48
C ALA A 9 17.60 10.72 -7.05
N GLN A 10 16.93 11.31 -6.07
CA GLN A 10 17.25 11.10 -4.67
C GLN A 10 16.87 9.64 -4.33
N LYS A 11 17.86 8.84 -3.97
CA LYS A 11 17.65 7.42 -3.64
C LYS A 11 16.90 7.32 -2.32
N PHE A 12 16.05 6.31 -2.18
CA PHE A 12 15.41 5.94 -0.92
C PHE A 12 16.45 5.76 0.19
N ASP A 13 16.23 6.44 1.31
CA ASP A 13 17.09 6.34 2.51
C ASP A 13 16.25 5.75 3.68
N PRO A 14 16.49 4.47 4.05
CA PRO A 14 15.79 3.81 5.15
C PRO A 14 15.94 4.51 6.49
N ALA A 15 17.07 5.16 6.76
CA ALA A 15 17.31 5.83 8.03
C ALA A 15 16.50 7.13 8.13
N LEU A 16 16.45 7.91 7.05
CA LEU A 16 15.61 9.11 6.98
C LEU A 16 14.13 8.77 7.07
N LEU A 17 13.68 7.71 6.40
CA LEU A 17 12.30 7.26 6.54
C LEU A 17 12.00 6.84 7.98
N LEU A 18 12.87 6.03 8.60
CA LEU A 18 12.67 5.60 9.99
C LEU A 18 12.53 6.82 10.92
N GLN A 19 13.39 7.82 10.78
CA GLN A 19 13.29 9.06 11.53
C GLN A 19 11.96 9.78 11.30
N ALA A 20 11.51 9.89 10.05
CA ALA A 20 10.26 10.57 9.69
C ALA A 20 9.02 9.86 10.25
N ILE A 21 9.02 8.52 10.27
CA ILE A 21 7.87 7.73 10.77
C ILE A 21 7.90 7.48 12.30
N THR A 22 8.98 7.84 12.99
CA THR A 22 9.05 7.79 14.46
C THR A 22 8.82 9.16 15.10
N GLY A 23 8.54 10.19 14.30
CA GLY A 23 8.26 11.53 14.76
C GLY A 23 6.95 11.68 15.53
N PRO A 24 6.77 12.81 16.24
CA PRO A 24 5.60 13.08 17.10
C PRO A 24 4.28 13.20 16.31
N ASP A 25 4.35 13.41 15.01
CA ASP A 25 3.16 13.54 14.12
C ASP A 25 2.50 12.18 13.83
N ARG A 26 3.09 11.07 14.31
CA ARG A 26 2.58 9.74 14.06
C ARG A 26 1.75 9.22 15.24
N GLU A 27 0.60 8.63 14.93
CA GLU A 27 -0.26 8.04 15.95
C GLU A 27 0.38 6.81 16.60
N VAL A 28 0.23 6.71 17.92
CA VAL A 28 0.76 5.58 18.71
C VAL A 28 0.17 4.25 18.26
N SER A 29 -1.12 4.22 17.89
CA SER A 29 -1.81 3.04 17.35
C SER A 29 -1.17 2.51 16.07
N ASP A 30 -0.57 3.37 15.25
CA ASP A 30 0.20 2.97 14.06
C ASP A 30 1.59 2.47 14.44
N PHE A 31 2.27 3.21 15.30
CA PHE A 31 3.64 2.91 15.69
C PHE A 31 3.80 1.52 16.34
N ILE A 32 2.85 1.10 17.16
CA ILE A 32 2.88 -0.23 17.80
C ILE A 32 2.70 -1.39 16.80
N ARG A 33 2.27 -1.12 15.56
CA ARG A 33 2.14 -2.11 14.48
C ARG A 33 3.45 -2.31 13.68
N ASP A 34 4.40 -1.38 13.76
CA ASP A 34 5.64 -1.40 12.98
C ASP A 34 6.51 -2.65 13.17
N PRO A 35 6.70 -3.19 14.39
CA PRO A 35 7.50 -4.39 14.57
C PRO A 35 7.00 -5.60 13.79
N ILE A 36 5.68 -5.66 13.56
CA ILE A 36 5.03 -6.74 12.78
C ILE A 36 4.99 -6.39 11.30
N ARG A 37 4.63 -5.15 10.95
CA ARG A 37 4.43 -4.71 9.56
C ARG A 37 5.73 -4.35 8.84
N LYS A 38 6.81 -4.08 9.59
CA LYS A 38 8.16 -3.78 9.08
C LYS A 38 8.16 -2.78 7.90
N PRO A 39 7.57 -1.59 8.07
CA PRO A 39 7.26 -0.71 6.93
C PRO A 39 8.50 -0.28 6.14
N VAL A 40 9.63 0.00 6.80
CA VAL A 40 10.87 0.40 6.12
C VAL A 40 11.37 -0.71 5.21
N GLN A 41 11.37 -1.96 5.70
CA GLN A 41 11.79 -3.12 4.92
C GLN A 41 10.83 -3.41 3.75
N VAL A 42 9.54 -3.17 3.95
CA VAL A 42 8.53 -3.32 2.88
C VAL A 42 8.77 -2.31 1.77
N LEU A 43 9.00 -1.04 2.10
CA LEU A 43 9.24 -0.01 1.10
C LEU A 43 10.56 -0.21 0.36
N ASP A 44 11.63 -0.58 1.07
CA ASP A 44 12.93 -0.92 0.46
C ASP A 44 12.78 -2.11 -0.51
N PHE A 45 12.09 -3.17 -0.09
CA PHE A 45 11.80 -4.34 -0.94
C PHE A 45 11.02 -3.99 -2.21
N LEU A 46 10.06 -3.07 -2.11
CA LEU A 46 9.24 -2.61 -3.23
C LEU A 46 9.98 -1.63 -4.15
N GLY A 47 11.15 -1.16 -3.75
CA GLY A 47 11.90 -0.15 -4.48
C GLY A 47 11.19 1.21 -4.52
N ILE A 48 10.54 1.59 -3.41
CA ILE A 48 9.87 2.89 -3.31
C ILE A 48 10.91 4.01 -3.28
N GLU A 49 10.76 4.99 -4.13
CA GLU A 49 11.69 6.13 -4.27
C GLU A 49 10.96 7.47 -4.15
N PRO A 50 11.66 8.53 -3.77
CA PRO A 50 11.12 9.89 -3.79
C PRO A 50 10.54 10.28 -5.15
N GLY A 51 9.42 11.01 -5.14
CA GLY A 51 8.74 11.48 -6.35
C GLY A 51 7.80 10.45 -7.01
N MET A 52 7.71 9.23 -6.51
CA MET A 52 6.80 8.21 -7.04
C MET A 52 5.32 8.56 -6.86
N ILE A 53 4.48 8.00 -7.73
CA ILE A 53 3.02 8.06 -7.66
C ILE A 53 2.51 6.69 -7.20
N ILE A 54 1.91 6.63 -6.02
CA ILE A 54 1.54 5.38 -5.35
C ILE A 54 0.05 5.33 -5.06
N LEU A 55 -0.57 4.17 -5.27
CA LEU A 55 -1.91 3.87 -4.79
C LEU A 55 -1.83 3.01 -3.54
N ASP A 56 -2.34 3.51 -2.42
CA ASP A 56 -2.65 2.75 -1.21
C ASP A 56 -4.09 2.26 -1.32
N LEU A 57 -4.26 1.01 -1.79
CA LEU A 57 -5.57 0.42 -2.05
C LEU A 57 -6.23 -0.02 -0.74
N TYR A 58 -7.48 0.40 -0.52
CA TYR A 58 -8.19 0.20 0.76
C TYR A 58 -7.35 0.69 1.95
N ALA A 59 -6.92 1.94 1.86
CA ALA A 59 -6.02 2.59 2.81
C ALA A 59 -6.49 2.53 4.27
N ALA A 60 -7.78 2.23 4.50
CA ALA A 60 -8.41 2.22 5.82
C ALA A 60 -8.14 3.54 6.57
N GLY A 61 -7.63 3.49 7.79
CA GLY A 61 -7.20 4.67 8.56
C GLY A 61 -5.84 5.23 8.17
N GLY A 62 -5.23 4.78 7.05
CA GLY A 62 -4.06 5.42 6.44
C GLY A 62 -2.71 5.03 7.02
N TYR A 63 -2.54 3.82 7.55
CA TYR A 63 -1.25 3.35 8.04
C TYR A 63 -0.13 3.47 6.98
N TYR A 64 -0.32 2.84 5.81
CA TYR A 64 0.66 2.94 4.71
C TYR A 64 0.61 4.29 4.01
N THR A 65 -0.53 4.96 3.94
CA THR A 65 -0.67 6.32 3.40
C THR A 65 0.31 7.29 4.05
N PHE A 66 0.40 7.30 5.40
CA PHE A 66 1.34 8.13 6.13
C PHE A 66 2.79 7.80 5.76
N ILE A 67 3.13 6.52 5.77
CA ILE A 67 4.50 6.04 5.51
C ILE A 67 4.93 6.37 4.08
N PHE A 68 4.07 6.10 3.09
CA PHE A 68 4.36 6.47 1.69
C PHE A 68 4.52 7.97 1.51
N SER A 69 3.62 8.77 2.11
CA SER A 69 3.72 10.23 2.04
C SER A 69 5.07 10.76 2.50
N LYS A 70 5.58 10.22 3.63
CA LYS A 70 6.90 10.59 4.14
C LYS A 70 8.05 10.05 3.28
N ALA A 71 7.91 8.86 2.70
CA ALA A 71 8.95 8.23 1.89
C ALA A 71 9.15 8.89 0.53
N ILE A 72 8.05 9.23 -0.17
CA ILE A 72 8.13 9.78 -1.52
C ILE A 72 8.32 11.30 -1.54
N GLY A 73 8.12 11.97 -0.41
CA GLY A 73 8.30 13.40 -0.30
C GLY A 73 7.29 14.25 -1.09
N PRO A 74 7.46 15.58 -1.12
CA PRO A 74 6.46 16.51 -1.64
C PRO A 74 6.28 16.44 -3.17
N GLU A 75 7.25 15.93 -3.92
CA GLU A 75 7.19 15.78 -5.38
C GLU A 75 6.42 14.53 -5.83
N GLY A 76 6.17 13.58 -4.91
CA GLY A 76 5.38 12.39 -5.17
C GLY A 76 3.90 12.58 -4.86
N VAL A 77 3.09 11.56 -5.18
CA VAL A 77 1.64 11.55 -4.87
C VAL A 77 1.24 10.21 -4.27
N VAL A 78 0.54 10.23 -3.15
CA VAL A 78 -0.15 9.05 -2.59
C VAL A 78 -1.64 9.17 -2.83
N TYR A 79 -2.20 8.27 -3.63
CA TYR A 79 -3.64 8.08 -3.73
C TYR A 79 -4.11 7.15 -2.62
N ALA A 80 -4.75 7.69 -1.59
CA ALA A 80 -5.36 6.92 -0.50
C ALA A 80 -6.80 6.52 -0.88
N GLN A 81 -6.97 5.27 -1.33
CA GLN A 81 -8.27 4.82 -1.81
C GLN A 81 -9.05 4.11 -0.73
N ASN A 82 -10.31 4.48 -0.59
CA ASN A 82 -11.32 3.77 0.19
C ASN A 82 -12.67 3.79 -0.55
N THR A 83 -13.54 2.82 -0.24
CA THR A 83 -14.93 2.90 -0.63
C THR A 83 -15.72 3.74 0.36
N VAL A 84 -16.90 4.25 -0.04
CA VAL A 84 -17.82 4.95 0.87
C VAL A 84 -18.12 4.08 2.11
N ARG A 85 -18.41 2.79 1.89
CA ARG A 85 -18.68 1.84 2.98
C ARG A 85 -17.43 1.59 3.83
N GLY A 86 -16.24 1.42 3.22
CA GLY A 86 -14.98 1.15 3.93
C GLY A 86 -14.64 2.27 4.91
N ARG A 87 -14.89 3.52 4.53
CA ARG A 87 -14.67 4.66 5.43
C ARG A 87 -15.53 4.65 6.71
N GLN A 88 -16.61 3.87 6.75
CA GLN A 88 -17.52 3.79 7.89
C GLN A 88 -17.15 2.69 8.89
N PHE A 89 -16.21 1.79 8.55
CA PHE A 89 -15.74 0.79 9.51
C PHE A 89 -15.00 1.49 10.66
N VAL A 90 -15.11 0.91 11.86
CA VAL A 90 -14.35 1.39 13.03
C VAL A 90 -12.86 1.15 12.78
N GLU A 91 -12.04 2.15 13.09
CA GLU A 91 -10.58 2.00 13.01
C GLU A 91 -10.07 1.15 14.16
N ASP A 92 -9.12 0.27 13.88
CA ASP A 92 -8.54 -0.61 14.88
C ASP A 92 -7.97 0.19 16.07
N ARG A 93 -8.40 -0.17 17.28
CA ARG A 93 -7.98 0.46 18.55
C ARG A 93 -8.30 1.95 18.70
N GLN A 94 -9.33 2.43 17.99
CA GLN A 94 -9.79 3.80 18.08
C GLN A 94 -11.33 3.85 18.08
N ASP A 95 -11.91 4.85 18.75
CA ASP A 95 -13.37 5.08 18.77
C ASP A 95 -13.83 5.99 17.63
N ILE A 96 -13.18 5.89 16.48
CA ILE A 96 -13.50 6.66 15.28
C ILE A 96 -13.54 5.76 14.05
N THR A 97 -14.15 6.23 12.96
CA THR A 97 -14.18 5.47 11.71
C THR A 97 -12.83 5.56 10.97
N GLN A 98 -12.58 4.60 10.08
CA GLN A 98 -11.41 4.60 9.20
C GLN A 98 -11.31 5.88 8.37
N GLY A 99 -12.45 6.40 7.91
CA GLY A 99 -12.49 7.68 7.21
C GLY A 99 -12.02 8.85 8.07
N GLN A 100 -12.50 8.91 9.32
CA GLN A 100 -12.09 9.96 10.27
C GLN A 100 -10.62 9.81 10.67
N ALA A 101 -10.15 8.58 10.87
CA ALA A 101 -8.75 8.32 11.18
C ALA A 101 -7.81 8.78 10.05
N LEU A 102 -8.18 8.49 8.78
CA LEU A 102 -7.42 8.94 7.61
C LEU A 102 -7.43 10.47 7.49
N ASP A 103 -8.60 11.11 7.62
CA ASP A 103 -8.72 12.57 7.55
C ASP A 103 -7.84 13.25 8.61
N LYS A 104 -7.95 12.79 9.86
CA LYS A 104 -7.12 13.26 10.98
C LYS A 104 -5.62 13.08 10.72
N LYS A 105 -5.22 11.93 10.19
CA LYS A 105 -3.82 11.61 9.88
C LYS A 105 -3.25 12.53 8.79
N ILE A 106 -4.03 12.80 7.74
CA ILE A 106 -3.65 13.74 6.68
C ILE A 106 -3.44 15.14 7.26
N GLU A 107 -4.39 15.62 8.08
CA GLU A 107 -4.35 16.94 8.67
C GLU A 107 -3.19 17.09 9.65
N GLN A 108 -3.10 16.22 10.66
CA GLN A 108 -2.07 16.28 11.71
C GLN A 108 -0.66 16.00 11.19
N GLY A 109 -0.53 15.06 10.27
CA GLY A 109 0.74 14.73 9.62
C GLY A 109 1.16 15.73 8.53
N LYS A 110 0.30 16.73 8.21
CA LYS A 110 0.51 17.72 7.14
C LYS A 110 0.89 17.05 5.82
N LEU A 111 0.13 15.99 5.45
CA LEU A 111 0.43 15.17 4.29
C LEU A 111 -0.10 15.82 3.00
N SER A 112 0.57 16.88 2.55
CA SER A 112 0.13 17.70 1.39
C SER A 112 0.18 16.96 0.04
N ASN A 113 0.90 15.83 -0.02
CA ASN A 113 1.04 14.99 -1.20
C ASN A 113 0.05 13.79 -1.22
N VAL A 114 -0.94 13.78 -0.31
CA VAL A 114 -1.96 12.73 -0.25
C VAL A 114 -3.26 13.22 -0.91
N VAL A 115 -3.79 12.41 -1.82
CA VAL A 115 -5.09 12.62 -2.48
C VAL A 115 -6.01 11.45 -2.15
N GLN A 116 -7.17 11.73 -1.55
CA GLN A 116 -8.15 10.69 -1.24
C GLN A 116 -8.99 10.34 -2.49
N ILE A 117 -9.15 9.03 -2.74
CA ILE A 117 -10.05 8.46 -3.74
C ILE A 117 -11.16 7.69 -3.01
N ILE A 118 -12.39 8.24 -3.01
CA ILE A 118 -13.55 7.60 -2.39
C ILE A 118 -14.39 6.96 -3.50
N ARG A 119 -13.89 5.87 -4.08
CA ARG A 119 -14.48 5.17 -5.22
C ARG A 119 -14.26 3.67 -5.14
N PRO A 120 -15.10 2.85 -5.81
CA PRO A 120 -14.83 1.41 -5.92
C PRO A 120 -13.61 1.13 -6.80
N LEU A 121 -12.97 -0.01 -6.58
CA LEU A 121 -11.84 -0.48 -7.39
C LEU A 121 -12.15 -0.51 -8.88
N THR A 122 -13.38 -0.81 -9.27
CA THR A 122 -13.81 -0.87 -10.67
C THR A 122 -13.80 0.48 -11.40
N ASN A 123 -13.69 1.58 -10.65
CA ASN A 123 -13.61 2.94 -11.21
C ASN A 123 -12.82 3.87 -10.29
N LEU A 124 -11.52 3.74 -10.29
CA LEU A 124 -10.63 4.60 -9.49
C LEU A 124 -10.56 6.04 -10.01
N GLY A 125 -10.89 6.27 -11.28
CA GLY A 125 -10.77 7.58 -11.94
C GLY A 125 -9.33 7.97 -12.24
N LEU A 126 -8.41 7.02 -12.21
CA LEU A 126 -7.01 7.21 -12.58
C LEU A 126 -6.77 6.94 -14.05
N GLN A 127 -5.72 7.51 -14.62
CA GLN A 127 -5.30 7.20 -15.99
C GLN A 127 -4.54 5.87 -16.03
N PRO A 128 -4.68 5.07 -17.09
CA PRO A 128 -3.80 3.92 -17.33
C PRO A 128 -2.32 4.33 -17.33
N ASN A 129 -1.44 3.43 -16.90
CA ASN A 129 0.02 3.65 -16.87
C ASN A 129 0.45 4.92 -16.10
N SER A 130 -0.24 5.25 -15.01
CA SER A 130 0.03 6.46 -14.21
C SER A 130 0.71 6.20 -12.88
N LEU A 131 0.68 4.96 -12.36
CA LEU A 131 1.20 4.60 -11.05
C LEU A 131 2.57 3.93 -11.14
N ASP A 132 3.47 4.30 -10.24
CA ASP A 132 4.75 3.61 -10.05
C ASP A 132 4.59 2.38 -9.16
N ALA A 133 3.71 2.46 -8.15
CA ALA A 133 3.43 1.35 -7.26
C ALA A 133 1.97 1.31 -6.79
N VAL A 134 1.51 0.11 -6.44
CA VAL A 134 0.25 -0.12 -5.74
C VAL A 134 0.53 -0.94 -4.49
N MET A 135 -0.01 -0.53 -3.35
CA MET A 135 0.00 -1.32 -2.12
C MET A 135 -1.35 -1.98 -1.88
N VAL A 136 -1.35 -3.28 -1.65
CA VAL A 136 -2.49 -4.11 -1.25
C VAL A 136 -2.15 -4.71 0.10
N ALA A 137 -2.56 -4.02 1.18
CA ALA A 137 -2.19 -4.41 2.53
C ALA A 137 -3.36 -5.07 3.26
N GLN A 138 -3.20 -6.35 3.61
CA GLN A 138 -4.17 -7.12 4.41
C GLN A 138 -5.58 -7.14 3.79
N VAL A 139 -5.67 -7.31 2.48
CA VAL A 139 -6.92 -7.28 1.71
C VAL A 139 -7.03 -8.43 0.72
N LEU A 140 -5.90 -8.99 0.26
CA LEU A 140 -5.93 -9.99 -0.80
C LEU A 140 -6.72 -11.24 -0.39
N HIS A 141 -6.63 -11.64 0.88
CA HIS A 141 -7.38 -12.79 1.43
C HIS A 141 -8.90 -12.62 1.31
N ASP A 142 -9.45 -11.41 1.46
CA ASP A 142 -10.88 -11.14 1.34
C ASP A 142 -11.40 -11.33 -0.10
N TYR A 143 -10.53 -11.17 -1.06
CA TYR A 143 -10.82 -11.45 -2.47
C TYR A 143 -10.59 -12.92 -2.82
N TYR A 144 -9.51 -13.52 -2.30
CA TYR A 144 -9.08 -14.86 -2.65
C TYR A 144 -9.95 -15.95 -2.02
N ASN A 145 -10.22 -15.84 -0.71
CA ASN A 145 -10.86 -16.92 0.04
C ASN A 145 -12.29 -17.26 -0.43
N PRO A 146 -13.15 -16.26 -0.71
CA PRO A 146 -14.48 -16.56 -1.27
C PRO A 146 -14.42 -17.12 -2.70
N ASP A 147 -13.52 -16.61 -3.52
CA ASP A 147 -13.32 -17.03 -4.91
C ASP A 147 -11.96 -16.53 -5.42
N PRO A 148 -11.01 -17.45 -5.67
CA PRO A 148 -9.68 -17.08 -6.17
C PRO A 148 -9.65 -16.24 -7.44
N GLU A 149 -10.66 -16.34 -8.31
CA GLU A 149 -10.74 -15.53 -9.53
C GLU A 149 -11.00 -14.05 -9.23
N ARG A 150 -11.66 -13.72 -8.12
CA ARG A 150 -11.84 -12.33 -7.67
C ARG A 150 -10.51 -11.67 -7.37
N ALA A 151 -9.60 -12.36 -6.69
CA ALA A 151 -8.26 -11.86 -6.42
C ALA A 151 -7.46 -11.64 -7.73
N LEU A 152 -7.54 -12.59 -8.66
CA LEU A 152 -6.89 -12.46 -9.97
C LEU A 152 -7.44 -11.26 -10.76
N ASN A 153 -8.75 -11.08 -10.77
CA ASN A 153 -9.40 -9.96 -11.46
C ASN A 153 -9.03 -8.61 -10.83
N MET A 154 -8.93 -8.54 -9.49
CA MET A 154 -8.43 -7.36 -8.79
C MET A 154 -7.01 -7.00 -9.25
N LEU A 155 -6.09 -7.97 -9.25
CA LEU A 155 -4.70 -7.74 -9.68
C LEU A 155 -4.60 -7.32 -11.16
N LYS A 156 -5.41 -7.92 -12.04
CA LYS A 156 -5.50 -7.53 -13.45
C LYS A 156 -6.00 -6.09 -13.63
N GLN A 157 -7.00 -5.66 -12.85
CA GLN A 157 -7.48 -4.28 -12.88
C GLN A 157 -6.42 -3.30 -12.40
N LEU A 158 -5.72 -3.60 -11.32
CA LEU A 158 -4.64 -2.75 -10.80
C LEU A 158 -3.49 -2.62 -11.79
N LYS A 159 -3.15 -3.69 -12.51
CA LYS A 159 -2.10 -3.70 -13.53
C LYS A 159 -2.33 -2.67 -14.64
N VAL A 160 -3.57 -2.37 -15.00
CA VAL A 160 -3.90 -1.37 -16.03
C VAL A 160 -3.37 0.03 -15.64
N TYR A 161 -3.36 0.34 -14.35
CA TYR A 161 -2.91 1.65 -13.87
C TYR A 161 -1.40 1.75 -13.69
N LEU A 162 -0.68 0.62 -13.64
CA LEU A 162 0.78 0.62 -13.46
C LEU A 162 1.51 1.04 -14.72
N LYS A 163 2.49 1.90 -14.55
CA LYS A 163 3.51 2.19 -15.57
C LYS A 163 4.27 0.92 -15.95
N PRO A 164 4.91 0.86 -17.15
CA PRO A 164 5.90 -0.18 -17.43
C PRO A 164 6.98 -0.23 -16.32
N GLY A 165 7.19 -1.40 -15.73
CA GLY A 165 8.10 -1.57 -14.59
C GLY A 165 7.51 -1.24 -13.22
N GLY A 166 6.29 -0.73 -13.15
CA GLY A 166 5.60 -0.49 -11.87
C GLY A 166 5.30 -1.78 -11.12
N VAL A 167 5.16 -1.68 -9.80
CA VAL A 167 5.06 -2.84 -8.89
C VAL A 167 3.74 -2.87 -8.11
N ILE A 168 3.28 -4.09 -7.77
CA ILE A 168 2.23 -4.28 -6.76
C ILE A 168 2.86 -4.92 -5.53
N GLY A 169 2.85 -4.19 -4.42
CA GLY A 169 3.20 -4.69 -3.10
C GLY A 169 2.00 -5.36 -2.43
N ILE A 170 2.20 -6.58 -1.96
CA ILE A 170 1.16 -7.32 -1.22
C ILE A 170 1.73 -7.71 0.13
N THR A 171 1.04 -7.31 1.19
CA THR A 171 1.25 -7.85 2.53
C THR A 171 -0.04 -8.45 3.03
N ASP A 172 0.03 -9.62 3.66
CA ASP A 172 -1.16 -10.26 4.19
C ASP A 172 -0.85 -11.10 5.43
N HIS A 173 -1.89 -11.51 6.16
CA HIS A 173 -1.77 -12.40 7.29
C HIS A 173 -1.48 -13.83 6.83
N VAL A 174 -0.42 -14.43 7.38
CA VAL A 174 -0.05 -15.82 7.05
C VAL A 174 -1.09 -16.79 7.61
N GLY A 175 -1.71 -17.52 6.70
CA GLY A 175 -2.65 -18.59 7.00
C GLY A 175 -1.96 -19.94 7.21
N ILE A 176 -2.63 -20.84 7.89
CA ILE A 176 -2.22 -22.22 8.15
C ILE A 176 -3.19 -23.15 7.43
N ALA A 177 -2.67 -24.10 6.65
CA ALA A 177 -3.49 -24.96 5.78
C ALA A 177 -4.57 -25.80 6.53
N GLN A 178 -4.37 -26.06 7.84
CA GLN A 178 -5.28 -26.85 8.66
C GLN A 178 -6.45 -26.04 9.24
N TYR A 179 -6.44 -24.70 9.10
CA TYR A 179 -7.48 -23.83 9.65
C TYR A 179 -8.36 -23.24 8.55
N ASP A 180 -9.55 -22.79 8.94
CA ASP A 180 -10.39 -21.98 8.05
C ASP A 180 -9.80 -20.56 7.89
N ASN A 181 -8.99 -20.42 6.84
CA ASN A 181 -8.33 -19.16 6.55
C ASN A 181 -9.30 -18.06 6.09
N ASN A 182 -10.51 -18.42 5.64
CA ASN A 182 -11.54 -17.44 5.30
C ASN A 182 -12.11 -16.78 6.56
N GLU A 183 -12.49 -17.60 7.54
CA GLU A 183 -12.97 -17.11 8.84
C GLU A 183 -11.90 -16.32 9.60
N LEU A 184 -10.64 -16.74 9.49
CA LEU A 184 -9.51 -16.08 10.14
C LEU A 184 -8.95 -14.87 9.39
N HIS A 185 -9.52 -14.49 8.24
CA HIS A 185 -9.00 -13.41 7.40
C HIS A 185 -7.50 -13.56 7.09
N ARG A 186 -7.10 -14.72 6.54
CA ARG A 186 -5.71 -15.09 6.24
C ARG A 186 -5.59 -15.80 4.92
N MET A 187 -4.37 -15.89 4.38
CA MET A 187 -4.07 -16.76 3.24
C MET A 187 -2.70 -17.41 3.40
N THR A 188 -2.53 -18.61 2.84
CA THR A 188 -1.24 -19.28 2.85
C THR A 188 -0.27 -18.64 1.84
N ILE A 189 1.03 -18.77 2.10
CA ILE A 189 2.07 -18.30 1.17
C ILE A 189 1.91 -18.96 -0.22
N ALA A 190 1.54 -20.24 -0.26
CA ALA A 190 1.32 -20.95 -1.52
C ALA A 190 0.18 -20.30 -2.34
N GLN A 191 -0.95 -19.96 -1.70
CA GLN A 191 -2.08 -19.30 -2.36
C GLN A 191 -1.69 -17.92 -2.93
N ALA A 192 -0.97 -17.10 -2.16
CA ALA A 192 -0.48 -15.81 -2.62
C ALA A 192 0.47 -15.95 -3.82
N THR A 193 1.42 -16.89 -3.75
CA THR A 193 2.45 -17.08 -4.79
C THR A 193 1.86 -17.55 -6.11
N VAL A 194 0.94 -18.52 -6.10
CA VAL A 194 0.32 -19.06 -7.32
C VAL A 194 -0.41 -17.97 -8.12
N LYS A 195 -1.14 -17.07 -7.44
CA LYS A 195 -1.89 -16.01 -8.13
C LYS A 195 -1.01 -14.90 -8.68
N CYS A 196 0.07 -14.55 -8.02
CA CYS A 196 1.06 -13.61 -8.57
C CYS A 196 1.66 -14.13 -9.89
N LEU A 197 1.96 -15.42 -9.99
CA LEU A 197 2.48 -16.04 -11.22
C LEU A 197 1.45 -16.03 -12.36
N HIS A 198 0.17 -16.32 -12.09
CA HIS A 198 -0.89 -16.34 -13.10
C HIS A 198 -1.28 -14.95 -13.62
N SER A 199 -1.01 -13.88 -12.88
CA SER A 199 -1.29 -12.50 -13.31
C SER A 199 -0.27 -11.91 -14.29
N SER A 200 0.71 -12.68 -14.74
CA SER A 200 1.82 -12.23 -15.60
C SER A 200 2.68 -11.12 -14.97
N PHE A 201 2.79 -11.13 -13.65
CA PHE A 201 3.78 -10.32 -12.95
C PHE A 201 5.13 -11.05 -12.95
N THR A 202 6.18 -10.37 -13.35
CA THR A 202 7.54 -10.87 -13.20
C THR A 202 7.88 -10.82 -11.71
N MET A 203 7.99 -11.98 -11.07
CA MET A 203 8.47 -12.04 -9.68
C MET A 203 9.93 -11.61 -9.66
N PRO A 204 10.34 -10.64 -8.82
CA PRO A 204 11.76 -10.42 -8.59
C PRO A 204 12.39 -11.74 -8.10
N SER A 205 13.63 -12.03 -8.50
CA SER A 205 14.38 -13.23 -8.14
C SER A 205 14.63 -13.39 -6.63
N GLN A 206 14.05 -12.53 -5.81
CA GLN A 206 14.20 -12.45 -4.35
C GLN A 206 12.87 -12.65 -3.59
N CYS A 207 12.08 -13.64 -3.98
CA CYS A 207 11.03 -14.12 -3.06
C CYS A 207 11.73 -14.84 -1.90
N LYS A 208 12.32 -14.08 -0.97
CA LYS A 208 12.95 -14.64 0.23
C LYS A 208 11.83 -15.05 1.18
N LYS A 209 11.81 -16.34 1.50
CA LYS A 209 11.10 -16.91 2.63
C LYS A 209 11.63 -16.20 3.89
N GLY A 210 10.82 -15.37 4.50
CA GLY A 210 11.02 -14.83 5.83
C GLY A 210 10.19 -15.60 6.84
#